data_5f77afe34b640a8401812a815de30b4c
#
_entry.id   5f77afe34b640a8401812a815de30b4c
#
_cell.length_a   1.000
_cell.length_b   1.000
_cell.length_c   1.000
_cell.angle_alpha   90.00
_cell.angle_beta   90.00
_cell.angle_gamma   90.00
#
_symmetry.space_group_name_H-M   'P 1'
#
loop_
_entity.id
_entity.type
_entity.pdbx_description
1 polymer ?
#
loop_
_entity_poly.entity_id
_entity_poly.type
_entity_poly.pdbx_seq_one_letter_code
_entity_poly.pdbx_strand_id
1 'polypeptide(L)'
;LKDAPWDMLVEYVSGDAKNPVKVWRKQLTLLKEQDLCKRAKLEFDCILPTLQMTMYGLPIDIEQKKKNLAFLTEAIEKLHKEFLDKYKLPNFRVTAPRDIAAFLDQRNIPYKYKITLTGFDGVKFRNGDETDNAYYNAKKIVTQFRLMKGEPVAFVPKEMSERTCDLLRDEGYMFNASPNVDKKYFASKREAYPEVALIADWKLATGIVSKILGEKYNRFVTKNFKGEDCVKPQFKITDTVSFRYSSNAPNGQQIPSKGGLTLHEADKETEISFPKITRALFKASKGCVFGKIDYGQIEYRLICNIACGESGEEVRRQYAENPHMDFHQYVVDLTGLSRKYAKNMSFGVSFGMGLPSMAENFGWTMEKAEEISEAYHRHMP
;
A
#
# COMPACT_ATOMS: atom_id res chain seq x y z
N LEU A 1 -12.65 -26.40 -28.24
CA LEU A 1 -12.00 -26.09 -29.54
C LEU A 1 -11.42 -27.29 -30.24
N LYS A 2 -10.92 -28.31 -29.51
CA LYS A 2 -10.25 -29.50 -30.13
C LYS A 2 -11.16 -30.33 -31.03
N ASP A 3 -12.47 -30.28 -30.76
CA ASP A 3 -13.48 -31.05 -31.50
C ASP A 3 -14.41 -30.14 -32.33
N ALA A 4 -14.09 -28.87 -32.50
CA ALA A 4 -14.87 -27.95 -33.31
C ALA A 4 -14.64 -28.20 -34.82
N PRO A 5 -15.67 -28.12 -35.68
CA PRO A 5 -15.53 -28.19 -37.14
C PRO A 5 -14.55 -27.14 -37.65
N TRP A 6 -13.78 -27.54 -38.68
CA TRP A 6 -12.70 -26.69 -39.20
C TRP A 6 -13.17 -25.35 -39.77
N ASP A 7 -14.31 -25.33 -40.41
CA ASP A 7 -14.97 -24.13 -40.94
C ASP A 7 -15.32 -23.14 -39.84
N MET A 8 -15.88 -23.62 -38.72
CA MET A 8 -16.12 -22.79 -37.53
C MET A 8 -14.84 -22.22 -36.92
N LEU A 9 -13.77 -23.03 -36.86
CA LEU A 9 -12.47 -22.57 -36.37
C LEU A 9 -11.87 -21.50 -37.28
N VAL A 10 -11.97 -21.67 -38.61
CA VAL A 10 -11.48 -20.68 -39.60
C VAL A 10 -12.27 -19.37 -39.46
N GLU A 11 -13.59 -19.45 -39.34
CA GLU A 11 -14.43 -18.25 -39.14
C GLU A 11 -14.09 -17.51 -37.83
N TYR A 12 -13.98 -18.27 -36.74
CA TYR A 12 -13.62 -17.72 -35.42
C TYR A 12 -12.24 -17.04 -35.48
N VAL A 13 -11.19 -17.74 -35.91
CA VAL A 13 -9.81 -17.21 -35.98
C VAL A 13 -9.75 -16.02 -36.96
N SER A 14 -10.48 -16.07 -38.08
CA SER A 14 -10.57 -14.94 -39.00
C SER A 14 -11.20 -13.71 -38.37
N GLY A 15 -12.21 -13.90 -37.52
CA GLY A 15 -12.82 -12.84 -36.70
C GLY A 15 -11.81 -12.25 -35.72
N ASP A 16 -11.14 -13.11 -34.97
CA ASP A 16 -10.12 -12.72 -34.01
C ASP A 16 -8.92 -11.99 -34.62
N ALA A 17 -8.55 -12.31 -35.87
CA ALA A 17 -7.52 -11.62 -36.61
C ALA A 17 -7.98 -10.26 -37.18
N LYS A 18 -9.20 -10.17 -37.69
CA LYS A 18 -9.73 -8.96 -38.36
C LYS A 18 -10.22 -7.90 -37.36
N ASN A 19 -10.87 -8.30 -36.27
CA ASN A 19 -11.48 -7.38 -35.32
C ASN A 19 -10.48 -6.49 -34.59
N PRO A 20 -9.33 -6.98 -34.11
CA PRO A 20 -8.29 -6.12 -33.50
C PRO A 20 -7.80 -5.03 -34.46
N VAL A 21 -7.68 -5.31 -35.75
CA VAL A 21 -7.27 -4.31 -36.76
C VAL A 21 -8.33 -3.20 -36.91
N LYS A 22 -9.61 -3.56 -36.91
CA LYS A 22 -10.71 -2.57 -36.96
C LYS A 22 -10.74 -1.72 -35.70
N VAL A 23 -10.59 -2.33 -34.52
CA VAL A 23 -10.52 -1.63 -33.23
C VAL A 23 -9.31 -0.69 -33.21
N TRP A 24 -8.14 -1.17 -33.60
CA TRP A 24 -6.92 -0.36 -33.67
C TRP A 24 -7.09 0.89 -34.55
N ARG A 25 -7.68 0.75 -35.73
CA ARG A 25 -7.92 1.90 -36.61
C ARG A 25 -8.76 2.99 -35.96
N LYS A 26 -9.81 2.59 -35.20
CA LYS A 26 -10.64 3.55 -34.45
C LYS A 26 -9.85 4.19 -33.28
N GLN A 27 -9.11 3.37 -32.54
CA GLN A 27 -8.26 3.86 -31.43
C GLN A 27 -7.20 4.83 -31.93
N LEU A 28 -6.56 4.55 -33.06
CA LEU A 28 -5.55 5.42 -33.66
C LEU A 28 -6.11 6.82 -34.01
N THR A 29 -7.36 6.90 -34.46
CA THR A 29 -8.01 8.18 -34.68
C THR A 29 -8.17 8.95 -33.38
N LEU A 30 -8.70 8.32 -32.33
CA LEU A 30 -8.85 8.92 -31.01
C LEU A 30 -7.51 9.35 -30.39
N LEU A 31 -6.46 8.55 -30.54
CA LEU A 31 -5.11 8.88 -30.08
C LEU A 31 -4.56 10.13 -30.76
N LYS A 32 -4.85 10.29 -32.05
CA LYS A 32 -4.45 11.49 -32.81
C LYS A 32 -5.24 12.74 -32.36
N GLU A 33 -6.54 12.60 -32.22
CA GLU A 33 -7.43 13.68 -31.76
C GLU A 33 -7.08 14.19 -30.35
N GLN A 34 -6.59 13.31 -29.48
CA GLN A 34 -6.20 13.61 -28.11
C GLN A 34 -4.70 13.89 -27.92
N ASP A 35 -3.91 13.95 -28.99
CA ASP A 35 -2.44 14.08 -28.95
C ASP A 35 -1.72 13.04 -28.08
N LEU A 36 -2.24 11.80 -28.06
CA LEU A 36 -1.72 10.70 -27.25
C LEU A 36 -0.81 9.73 -28.02
N CYS A 37 -0.50 10.00 -29.29
CA CYS A 37 0.29 9.05 -30.12
C CYS A 37 1.68 8.77 -29.56
N LYS A 38 2.37 9.80 -29.03
CA LYS A 38 3.71 9.66 -28.40
C LYS A 38 3.62 8.79 -27.15
N ARG A 39 2.58 8.98 -26.35
CA ARG A 39 2.33 8.20 -25.15
C ARG A 39 2.06 6.75 -25.49
N ALA A 40 1.16 6.47 -26.45
CA ALA A 40 0.85 5.13 -26.91
C ALA A 40 2.10 4.41 -27.42
N LYS A 41 2.97 5.10 -28.19
CA LYS A 41 4.23 4.54 -28.64
C LYS A 41 5.12 4.10 -27.46
N LEU A 42 5.27 4.97 -26.44
CA LEU A 42 6.05 4.63 -25.24
C LEU A 42 5.51 3.36 -24.53
N GLU A 43 4.18 3.24 -24.41
CA GLU A 43 3.55 2.04 -23.83
C GLU A 43 3.87 0.78 -24.63
N PHE A 44 3.80 0.86 -25.97
CA PHE A 44 4.16 -0.27 -26.84
C PHE A 44 5.65 -0.62 -26.75
N ASP A 45 6.52 0.38 -26.70
CA ASP A 45 7.97 0.17 -26.54
C ASP A 45 8.31 -0.52 -25.20
N CYS A 46 7.46 -0.37 -24.17
CA CYS A 46 7.60 -1.06 -22.89
C CYS A 46 7.17 -2.55 -22.91
N ILE A 47 6.41 -3.01 -23.91
CA ILE A 47 5.87 -4.39 -23.94
C ILE A 47 7.01 -5.42 -23.97
N LEU A 48 7.95 -5.28 -24.90
CA LEU A 48 9.04 -6.26 -25.03
C LEU A 48 9.95 -6.32 -23.81
N PRO A 49 10.45 -5.21 -23.25
CA PRO A 49 11.20 -5.24 -22.00
C PRO A 49 10.41 -5.86 -20.84
N THR A 50 9.11 -5.57 -20.72
CA THR A 50 8.23 -6.14 -19.69
C THR A 50 8.10 -7.65 -19.82
N LEU A 51 7.92 -8.13 -21.05
CA LEU A 51 7.87 -9.56 -21.34
C LEU A 51 9.20 -10.25 -21.00
N GLN A 52 10.32 -9.63 -21.37
CA GLN A 52 11.65 -10.11 -21.01
C GLN A 52 11.85 -10.21 -19.52
N MET A 53 11.48 -9.17 -18.73
CA MET A 53 11.53 -9.20 -17.27
C MET A 53 10.74 -10.38 -16.70
N THR A 54 9.53 -10.60 -17.21
CA THR A 54 8.67 -11.72 -16.79
C THR A 54 9.27 -13.08 -17.15
N MET A 55 9.83 -13.21 -18.34
CA MET A 55 10.43 -14.47 -18.81
C MET A 55 11.70 -14.82 -18.05
N TYR A 56 12.56 -13.84 -17.74
CA TYR A 56 13.75 -14.06 -16.93
C TYR A 56 13.37 -14.49 -15.51
N GLY A 57 12.42 -13.80 -14.91
CA GLY A 57 12.02 -14.01 -13.54
C GLY A 57 13.11 -13.61 -12.53
N LEU A 58 12.84 -13.90 -11.28
CA LEU A 58 13.77 -13.69 -10.15
C LEU A 58 14.23 -15.06 -9.65
N PRO A 59 15.49 -15.47 -9.85
CA PRO A 59 15.98 -16.72 -9.31
C PRO A 59 15.85 -16.77 -7.79
N ILE A 60 15.38 -17.92 -7.27
CA ILE A 60 15.08 -18.11 -5.84
C ILE A 60 15.86 -19.28 -5.27
N ASP A 61 16.39 -19.12 -4.06
CA ASP A 61 17.03 -20.17 -3.31
C ASP A 61 16.03 -20.92 -2.44
N ILE A 62 15.66 -22.12 -2.89
CA ILE A 62 14.64 -22.96 -2.21
C ILE A 62 15.15 -23.47 -0.87
N GLU A 63 16.45 -23.81 -0.76
CA GLU A 63 17.03 -24.29 0.52
C GLU A 63 17.10 -23.15 1.55
N GLN A 64 17.50 -21.96 1.12
CA GLN A 64 17.47 -20.79 2.00
C GLN A 64 16.03 -20.44 2.41
N LYS A 65 15.07 -20.60 1.51
CA LYS A 65 13.63 -20.40 1.81
C LYS A 65 13.16 -21.34 2.92
N LYS A 66 13.49 -22.63 2.85
CA LYS A 66 13.15 -23.63 3.89
C LYS A 66 13.78 -23.27 5.23
N LYS A 67 15.07 -22.90 5.24
CA LYS A 67 15.79 -22.46 6.47
C LYS A 67 15.12 -21.24 7.09
N ASN A 68 14.80 -20.23 6.29
CA ASN A 68 14.18 -19.00 6.78
C ASN A 68 12.73 -19.24 7.25
N LEU A 69 12.00 -20.16 6.62
CA LEU A 69 10.68 -20.56 7.06
C LEU A 69 10.73 -21.21 8.46
N ALA A 70 11.58 -22.20 8.66
CA ALA A 70 11.75 -22.88 9.93
C ALA A 70 12.14 -21.90 11.04
N PHE A 71 13.17 -21.07 10.79
CA PHE A 71 13.65 -20.07 11.73
C PHE A 71 12.57 -19.06 12.14
N LEU A 72 11.84 -18.47 11.17
CA LEU A 72 10.83 -17.46 11.49
C LEU A 72 9.58 -18.08 12.14
N THR A 73 9.25 -19.32 11.79
CA THR A 73 8.14 -20.06 12.44
C THR A 73 8.45 -20.30 13.92
N GLU A 74 9.62 -20.82 14.24
CA GLU A 74 10.08 -21.01 15.62
C GLU A 74 10.07 -19.70 16.42
N ALA A 75 10.56 -18.62 15.82
CA ALA A 75 10.55 -17.30 16.44
C ALA A 75 9.14 -16.80 16.75
N ILE A 76 8.19 -17.01 15.84
CA ILE A 76 6.78 -16.64 16.02
C ILE A 76 6.14 -17.49 17.12
N GLU A 77 6.42 -18.78 17.20
CA GLU A 77 5.90 -19.68 18.22
C GLU A 77 6.38 -19.29 19.62
N LYS A 78 7.67 -18.98 19.77
CA LYS A 78 8.22 -18.46 21.03
C LYS A 78 7.51 -17.18 21.46
N LEU A 79 7.43 -16.20 20.57
CA LEU A 79 6.76 -14.93 20.82
C LEU A 79 5.29 -15.12 21.18
N HIS A 80 4.60 -16.02 20.47
CA HIS A 80 3.21 -16.35 20.75
C HIS A 80 3.04 -16.86 22.17
N LYS A 81 3.85 -17.85 22.56
CA LYS A 81 3.80 -18.41 23.91
C LYS A 81 4.06 -17.35 24.99
N GLU A 82 5.12 -16.57 24.84
CA GLU A 82 5.45 -15.48 25.77
C GLU A 82 4.31 -14.45 25.88
N PHE A 83 3.68 -14.10 24.77
CA PHE A 83 2.56 -13.17 24.75
C PHE A 83 1.35 -13.73 25.48
N LEU A 84 0.97 -14.99 25.22
CA LEU A 84 -0.15 -15.64 25.88
C LEU A 84 0.06 -15.75 27.41
N ASP A 85 1.27 -16.12 27.83
CA ASP A 85 1.63 -16.26 29.23
C ASP A 85 1.61 -14.90 29.95
N LYS A 86 2.18 -13.87 29.33
CA LYS A 86 2.27 -12.52 29.88
C LYS A 86 0.89 -11.86 30.04
N TYR A 87 0.02 -12.01 29.05
CA TYR A 87 -1.26 -11.29 29.02
C TYR A 87 -2.45 -12.15 29.40
N LYS A 88 -2.26 -13.45 29.70
CA LYS A 88 -3.32 -14.40 30.11
C LYS A 88 -4.45 -14.50 29.07
N LEU A 89 -4.09 -14.55 27.78
CA LEU A 89 -5.02 -14.60 26.65
C LEU A 89 -4.88 -15.91 25.86
N PRO A 90 -5.37 -17.06 26.36
CA PRO A 90 -5.06 -18.38 25.82
C PRO A 90 -5.50 -18.60 24.36
N ASN A 91 -6.46 -17.83 23.86
CA ASN A 91 -7.02 -17.97 22.52
C ASN A 91 -6.70 -16.79 21.58
N PHE A 92 -5.73 -15.97 21.92
CA PHE A 92 -5.39 -14.78 21.12
C PHE A 92 -4.77 -15.15 19.77
N ARG A 93 -5.31 -14.55 18.71
CA ARG A 93 -4.82 -14.70 17.34
C ARG A 93 -4.43 -13.34 16.77
N VAL A 94 -3.15 -13.12 16.53
CA VAL A 94 -2.60 -11.85 15.99
C VAL A 94 -3.16 -11.48 14.61
N THR A 95 -3.75 -12.43 13.89
CA THR A 95 -4.37 -12.20 12.59
C THR A 95 -5.85 -11.83 12.66
N ALA A 96 -6.49 -12.04 13.83
CA ALA A 96 -7.91 -11.76 14.02
C ALA A 96 -8.16 -10.34 14.55
N PRO A 97 -8.80 -9.45 13.80
CA PRO A 97 -9.07 -8.07 14.24
C PRO A 97 -9.86 -7.98 15.56
N ARG A 98 -10.76 -8.95 15.82
CA ARG A 98 -11.55 -9.01 17.05
C ARG A 98 -10.69 -9.34 18.28
N ASP A 99 -9.74 -10.27 18.15
CA ASP A 99 -8.85 -10.65 19.25
C ASP A 99 -7.91 -9.49 19.59
N ILE A 100 -7.40 -8.80 18.56
CA ILE A 100 -6.61 -7.56 18.73
C ILE A 100 -7.44 -6.48 19.42
N ALA A 101 -8.69 -6.26 19.00
CA ALA A 101 -9.58 -5.29 19.62
C ALA A 101 -9.82 -5.59 21.10
N ALA A 102 -10.11 -6.84 21.45
CA ALA A 102 -10.28 -7.29 22.85
C ALA A 102 -9.03 -7.02 23.70
N PHE A 103 -7.85 -7.25 23.15
CA PHE A 103 -6.59 -6.89 23.81
C PHE A 103 -6.43 -5.37 24.02
N LEU A 104 -6.74 -4.57 22.99
CA LEU A 104 -6.68 -3.11 23.07
C LEU A 104 -7.67 -2.57 24.12
N ASP A 105 -8.87 -3.16 24.22
CA ASP A 105 -9.87 -2.81 25.24
C ASP A 105 -9.36 -3.03 26.64
N GLN A 106 -8.75 -4.18 26.93
CA GLN A 106 -8.15 -4.49 28.24
C GLN A 106 -7.05 -3.50 28.65
N ARG A 107 -6.46 -2.80 27.69
CA ARG A 107 -5.37 -1.84 27.87
C ARG A 107 -5.81 -0.39 27.75
N ASN A 108 -7.10 -0.13 27.54
CA ASN A 108 -7.65 1.18 27.26
C ASN A 108 -6.94 1.90 26.09
N ILE A 109 -6.49 1.15 25.07
CA ILE A 109 -5.84 1.69 23.89
C ILE A 109 -6.92 2.01 22.85
N PRO A 110 -7.08 3.28 22.43
CA PRO A 110 -8.17 3.68 21.56
C PRO A 110 -7.97 3.18 20.13
N TYR A 111 -9.05 2.70 19.52
CA TYR A 111 -9.15 2.36 18.12
C TYR A 111 -10.53 2.75 17.57
N LYS A 112 -10.67 2.74 16.24
CA LYS A 112 -11.91 3.08 15.54
C LYS A 112 -12.52 1.82 14.91
N TYR A 113 -13.79 1.86 14.61
CA TYR A 113 -14.43 0.87 13.75
C TYR A 113 -14.39 1.31 12.30
N LYS A 114 -14.19 0.34 11.41
CA LYS A 114 -14.41 0.47 9.98
C LYS A 114 -15.83 0.03 9.68
N ILE A 115 -16.64 0.95 9.15
CA ILE A 115 -18.01 0.67 8.74
C ILE A 115 -18.06 0.58 7.22
N THR A 116 -18.56 -0.53 6.71
CA THR A 116 -18.79 -0.73 5.28
C THR A 116 -20.29 -0.87 5.08
N LEU A 117 -20.88 0.02 4.30
CA LEU A 117 -22.28 -0.05 3.90
C LEU A 117 -22.42 -0.97 2.69
N THR A 118 -23.47 -1.80 2.68
CA THR A 118 -23.80 -2.68 1.56
C THR A 118 -25.25 -2.52 1.19
N GLY A 119 -25.53 -2.37 -0.11
CA GLY A 119 -26.86 -2.49 -0.70
C GLY A 119 -27.79 -1.34 -0.41
N PHE A 120 -27.58 -0.16 -1.03
CA PHE A 120 -28.58 0.88 -0.93
C PHE A 120 -28.69 1.77 -2.17
N ASP A 121 -29.82 1.67 -2.86
CA ASP A 121 -30.31 2.70 -3.77
C ASP A 121 -31.54 3.36 -3.13
N GLY A 122 -31.48 4.65 -2.85
CA GLY A 122 -32.68 5.49 -2.76
C GLY A 122 -33.21 5.90 -1.37
N VAL A 123 -32.67 5.41 -0.24
CA VAL A 123 -33.17 5.86 1.08
C VAL A 123 -32.60 7.23 1.46
N LYS A 124 -33.48 8.16 1.83
CA LYS A 124 -33.10 9.45 2.41
C LYS A 124 -32.92 9.27 3.92
N PHE A 125 -31.78 9.62 4.46
CA PHE A 125 -31.58 9.70 5.89
C PHE A 125 -32.52 10.76 6.48
N ARG A 126 -33.29 10.41 7.50
CA ARG A 126 -34.24 11.33 8.12
C ARG A 126 -33.54 12.49 8.81
N ASN A 127 -34.25 13.62 8.97
CA ASN A 127 -33.75 14.72 9.79
C ASN A 127 -33.87 14.33 11.26
N GLY A 128 -32.80 14.53 12.02
CA GLY A 128 -32.73 14.27 13.44
C GLY A 128 -31.91 15.34 14.15
N ASP A 129 -31.71 15.17 15.44
CA ASP A 129 -30.98 16.11 16.26
C ASP A 129 -29.48 16.09 15.91
N GLU A 130 -28.99 17.15 15.27
CA GLU A 130 -27.58 17.30 14.86
C GLU A 130 -26.63 17.52 16.08
N THR A 131 -27.16 17.79 17.26
CA THR A 131 -26.40 17.85 18.52
C THR A 131 -26.08 16.44 19.06
N ASP A 132 -26.83 15.42 18.61
CA ASP A 132 -26.50 14.01 18.91
C ASP A 132 -25.32 13.55 18.05
N ASN A 133 -24.18 13.34 18.70
CA ASN A 133 -22.96 12.87 18.05
C ASN A 133 -23.14 11.56 17.26
N ALA A 134 -23.99 10.64 17.73
CA ALA A 134 -24.26 9.40 17.03
C ALA A 134 -25.03 9.64 15.74
N TYR A 135 -26.06 10.50 15.77
CA TYR A 135 -26.83 10.92 14.60
C TYR A 135 -25.94 11.67 13.59
N TYR A 136 -25.13 12.63 14.06
CA TYR A 136 -24.22 13.37 13.20
C TYR A 136 -23.23 12.43 12.47
N ASN A 137 -22.69 11.43 13.16
CA ASN A 137 -21.80 10.45 12.54
C ASN A 137 -22.53 9.53 11.56
N ALA A 138 -23.74 9.07 11.87
CA ALA A 138 -24.55 8.28 10.95
C ALA A 138 -24.86 9.08 9.68
N LYS A 139 -25.27 10.35 9.81
CA LYS A 139 -25.50 11.28 8.68
C LYS A 139 -24.25 11.49 7.84
N LYS A 140 -23.08 11.66 8.49
CA LYS A 140 -21.79 11.79 7.81
C LYS A 140 -21.42 10.53 7.02
N ILE A 141 -21.61 9.35 7.61
CA ILE A 141 -21.39 8.06 6.95
C ILE A 141 -22.25 7.95 5.68
N VAL A 142 -23.56 8.21 5.79
CA VAL A 142 -24.49 8.16 4.66
C VAL A 142 -24.14 9.19 3.60
N THR A 143 -23.71 10.38 3.99
CA THR A 143 -23.28 11.43 3.04
C THR A 143 -22.02 11.02 2.29
N GLN A 144 -21.02 10.47 2.98
CA GLN A 144 -19.81 9.95 2.35
C GLN A 144 -20.13 8.78 1.40
N PHE A 145 -21.05 7.91 1.80
CA PHE A 145 -21.53 6.81 0.97
C PHE A 145 -22.08 7.30 -0.37
N ARG A 146 -22.91 8.30 -0.37
CA ARG A 146 -23.48 8.88 -1.59
C ARG A 146 -22.44 9.54 -2.47
N LEU A 147 -21.43 10.18 -1.88
CA LEU A 147 -20.33 10.82 -2.61
C LEU A 147 -19.41 9.81 -3.27
N MET A 148 -19.24 8.63 -2.68
CA MET A 148 -18.32 7.59 -3.17
C MET A 148 -18.98 6.52 -4.05
N LYS A 149 -20.20 6.76 -4.53
CA LYS A 149 -20.93 5.87 -5.48
C LYS A 149 -20.99 4.40 -5.06
N GLY A 150 -21.18 4.12 -3.77
CA GLY A 150 -21.42 2.76 -3.29
C GLY A 150 -20.22 2.03 -2.66
N GLU A 151 -19.08 2.67 -2.49
CA GLU A 151 -17.95 2.10 -1.75
C GLU A 151 -17.55 2.91 -0.51
N PRO A 152 -18.38 3.05 0.51
CA PRO A 152 -18.04 3.89 1.62
C PRO A 152 -17.41 3.11 2.75
N VAL A 153 -16.29 3.62 3.20
CA VAL A 153 -15.69 3.22 4.45
C VAL A 153 -15.61 4.45 5.35
N ALA A 154 -16.44 4.49 6.38
CA ALA A 154 -16.32 5.48 7.43
C ALA A 154 -15.61 4.88 8.63
N PHE A 155 -14.77 5.69 9.28
CA PHE A 155 -14.07 5.32 10.51
C PHE A 155 -14.69 6.07 11.68
N VAL A 156 -15.25 5.35 12.66
CA VAL A 156 -15.87 5.93 13.85
C VAL A 156 -15.20 5.43 15.12
N PRO A 157 -15.14 6.23 16.19
CA PRO A 157 -14.71 5.80 17.51
C PRO A 157 -15.57 4.62 18.01
N LYS A 158 -14.99 3.77 18.87
CA LYS A 158 -15.66 2.59 19.41
C LYS A 158 -16.93 2.94 20.18
N GLU A 159 -16.87 3.91 21.07
CA GLU A 159 -17.99 4.30 21.94
C GLU A 159 -19.23 4.80 21.15
N MET A 160 -18.99 5.29 19.94
CA MET A 160 -20.06 5.81 19.07
C MET A 160 -20.55 4.79 18.05
N SER A 161 -19.84 3.65 17.88
CA SER A 161 -20.14 2.73 16.80
C SER A 161 -21.44 1.95 17.03
N GLU A 162 -21.76 1.48 18.22
CA GLU A 162 -23.00 0.74 18.50
C GLU A 162 -24.23 1.59 18.23
N ARG A 163 -24.33 2.75 18.86
CA ARG A 163 -25.46 3.67 18.66
C ARG A 163 -25.55 4.21 17.23
N THR A 164 -24.41 4.51 16.60
CA THR A 164 -24.37 4.89 15.18
C THR A 164 -24.84 3.75 14.28
N CYS A 165 -24.48 2.53 14.62
CA CYS A 165 -24.92 1.32 13.90
C CYS A 165 -26.42 1.09 14.05
N ASP A 166 -26.98 1.31 15.24
CA ASP A 166 -28.40 1.16 15.50
C ASP A 166 -29.22 2.20 14.72
N LEU A 167 -28.79 3.45 14.72
CA LEU A 167 -29.38 4.50 13.90
C LEU A 167 -29.36 4.17 12.40
N LEU A 168 -28.28 3.58 11.91
CA LEU A 168 -28.21 3.14 10.51
C LEU A 168 -29.14 1.95 10.24
N ARG A 169 -29.29 1.00 11.16
CA ARG A 169 -30.24 -0.13 11.05
C ARG A 169 -31.69 0.32 11.07
N ASP A 170 -32.03 1.23 11.98
CA ASP A 170 -33.38 1.78 12.12
C ASP A 170 -33.81 2.54 10.86
N GLU A 171 -32.87 3.16 10.15
CA GLU A 171 -33.11 3.79 8.86
C GLU A 171 -33.01 2.81 7.68
N GLY A 172 -32.85 1.52 7.93
CA GLY A 172 -32.86 0.48 6.91
C GLY A 172 -31.52 0.27 6.16
N TYR A 173 -30.42 0.81 6.66
CA TYR A 173 -29.10 0.57 6.05
C TYR A 173 -28.50 -0.77 6.49
N MET A 174 -28.03 -1.59 5.53
CA MET A 174 -27.22 -2.75 5.81
C MET A 174 -25.74 -2.35 5.86
N PHE A 175 -25.03 -2.80 6.88
CA PHE A 175 -23.63 -2.50 7.06
C PHE A 175 -22.89 -3.57 7.87
N ASN A 176 -21.57 -3.60 7.69
CA ASN A 176 -20.65 -4.35 8.51
C ASN A 176 -19.74 -3.41 9.28
N ALA A 177 -19.64 -3.61 10.60
CA ALA A 177 -18.68 -2.92 11.44
C ALA A 177 -17.58 -3.89 11.89
N SER A 178 -16.33 -3.48 11.74
CA SER A 178 -15.17 -4.25 12.19
C SER A 178 -14.12 -3.35 12.82
N PRO A 179 -13.36 -3.83 13.83
CA PRO A 179 -12.26 -3.07 14.38
C PRO A 179 -11.26 -2.65 13.30
N ASN A 180 -10.92 -1.36 13.26
CA ASN A 180 -9.92 -0.85 12.34
C ASN A 180 -8.52 -0.98 12.95
N VAL A 181 -7.93 -2.15 12.82
CA VAL A 181 -6.57 -2.48 13.25
C VAL A 181 -5.70 -2.81 12.04
N ASP A 182 -5.71 -1.91 11.08
CA ASP A 182 -4.96 -2.00 9.85
C ASP A 182 -3.51 -1.47 9.99
N LYS A 183 -2.77 -1.47 8.87
CA LYS A 183 -1.39 -0.99 8.84
C LYS A 183 -1.25 0.48 9.27
N LYS A 184 -2.23 1.33 8.95
CA LYS A 184 -2.20 2.76 9.32
C LYS A 184 -2.42 2.93 10.82
N TYR A 185 -3.36 2.17 11.39
CA TYR A 185 -3.58 2.13 12.84
C TYR A 185 -2.29 1.77 13.58
N PHE A 186 -1.65 0.66 13.22
CA PHE A 186 -0.40 0.24 13.85
C PHE A 186 0.71 1.29 13.71
N ALA A 187 0.85 1.90 12.54
CA ALA A 187 1.85 2.95 12.33
C ALA A 187 1.63 4.18 13.21
N SER A 188 0.37 4.55 13.46
CA SER A 188 0.03 5.72 14.29
C SER A 188 0.17 5.49 15.79
N LYS A 189 0.12 4.23 16.25
CA LYS A 189 0.09 3.88 17.67
C LYS A 189 1.38 3.25 18.20
N ARG A 190 2.25 2.75 17.32
CA ARG A 190 3.43 1.99 17.71
C ARG A 190 4.46 2.75 18.55
N GLU A 191 4.56 4.07 18.39
CA GLU A 191 5.48 4.90 19.19
C GLU A 191 4.98 5.11 20.63
N ALA A 192 3.65 5.22 20.81
CA ALA A 192 3.03 5.44 22.10
C ALA A 192 2.76 4.15 22.90
N TYR A 193 2.64 3.01 22.21
CA TYR A 193 2.24 1.73 22.81
C TYR A 193 3.16 0.60 22.32
N PRO A 194 4.17 0.19 23.12
CA PRO A 194 5.10 -0.90 22.75
C PRO A 194 4.40 -2.21 22.41
N GLU A 195 3.28 -2.52 23.09
CA GLU A 195 2.50 -3.72 22.82
C GLU A 195 1.85 -3.69 21.44
N VAL A 196 1.44 -2.51 20.98
CA VAL A 196 0.90 -2.34 19.61
C VAL A 196 2.01 -2.52 18.57
N ALA A 197 3.22 -2.04 18.86
CA ALA A 197 4.38 -2.27 18.01
C ALA A 197 4.69 -3.77 17.88
N LEU A 198 4.69 -4.49 19.00
CA LEU A 198 4.92 -5.93 19.04
C LEU A 198 3.87 -6.71 18.22
N ILE A 199 2.59 -6.42 18.41
CA ILE A 199 1.49 -7.03 17.64
C ILE A 199 1.65 -6.73 16.14
N ALA A 200 2.03 -5.50 15.79
CA ALA A 200 2.25 -5.12 14.38
C ALA A 200 3.37 -5.93 13.72
N ASP A 201 4.50 -6.06 14.40
CA ASP A 201 5.67 -6.77 13.90
C ASP A 201 5.42 -8.29 13.86
N TRP A 202 4.76 -8.83 14.87
CA TRP A 202 4.30 -10.23 14.87
C TRP A 202 3.31 -10.53 13.73
N LYS A 203 2.30 -9.66 13.53
CA LYS A 203 1.36 -9.79 12.41
C LYS A 203 2.07 -9.74 11.06
N LEU A 204 3.08 -8.89 10.91
CA LEU A 204 3.90 -8.81 9.71
C LEU A 204 4.72 -10.09 9.52
N ALA A 205 5.37 -10.61 10.56
CA ALA A 205 6.12 -11.87 10.54
C ALA A 205 5.22 -13.05 10.10
N THR A 206 4.03 -13.18 10.69
CA THR A 206 3.03 -14.19 10.30
C THR A 206 2.62 -14.04 8.83
N GLY A 207 2.47 -12.80 8.37
CA GLY A 207 2.20 -12.49 6.95
C GLY A 207 3.34 -12.92 6.03
N ILE A 208 4.60 -12.77 6.43
CA ILE A 208 5.78 -13.21 5.67
C ILE A 208 5.80 -14.74 5.58
N VAL A 209 5.60 -15.44 6.70
CA VAL A 209 5.52 -16.90 6.72
C VAL A 209 4.43 -17.38 5.76
N SER A 210 3.23 -16.85 5.82
CA SER A 210 2.12 -17.33 5.01
C SER A 210 2.22 -16.97 3.52
N LYS A 211 2.78 -15.79 3.18
CA LYS A 211 2.71 -15.23 1.81
C LYS A 211 3.98 -15.37 1.01
N ILE A 212 5.16 -15.50 1.66
CA ILE A 212 6.46 -15.49 0.99
C ILE A 212 7.24 -16.78 1.26
N LEU A 213 7.30 -17.22 2.51
CA LEU A 213 8.09 -18.39 2.90
C LEU A 213 7.31 -19.69 2.81
N GLY A 214 6.00 -19.66 3.05
CA GLY A 214 5.15 -20.84 3.15
C GLY A 214 4.93 -21.57 1.83
N GLU A 215 4.28 -22.73 1.92
CA GLU A 215 4.02 -23.62 0.78
C GLU A 215 3.16 -22.97 -0.31
N LYS A 216 2.22 -22.10 0.07
CA LYS A 216 1.38 -21.36 -0.90
C LYS A 216 2.17 -20.54 -1.90
N TYR A 217 3.37 -20.13 -1.54
CA TYR A 217 4.26 -19.41 -2.45
C TYR A 217 4.93 -20.34 -3.48
N ASN A 218 5.07 -21.64 -3.17
CA ASN A 218 5.71 -22.61 -4.06
C ASN A 218 4.99 -22.74 -5.40
N ARG A 219 3.69 -22.47 -5.47
CA ARG A 219 2.93 -22.44 -6.73
C ARG A 219 3.46 -21.46 -7.77
N PHE A 220 4.22 -20.45 -7.32
CA PHE A 220 4.83 -19.45 -8.20
C PHE A 220 6.27 -19.80 -8.60
N VAL A 221 6.83 -20.83 -7.99
CA VAL A 221 8.18 -21.28 -8.33
C VAL A 221 8.12 -22.09 -9.61
N THR A 222 8.97 -21.75 -10.56
CA THR A 222 9.10 -22.40 -11.86
C THR A 222 10.57 -22.40 -12.29
N LYS A 223 10.86 -22.95 -13.44
CA LYS A 223 12.21 -22.89 -14.02
C LYS A 223 12.33 -21.70 -14.98
N ASN A 224 13.47 -21.01 -14.93
CA ASN A 224 13.84 -20.07 -15.99
C ASN A 224 14.48 -20.81 -17.18
N PHE A 225 14.87 -20.06 -18.21
CA PHE A 225 15.50 -20.63 -19.39
C PHE A 225 16.91 -21.25 -19.15
N LYS A 226 17.52 -20.97 -17.97
CA LYS A 226 18.78 -21.59 -17.51
C LYS A 226 18.54 -22.83 -16.63
N GLY A 227 17.29 -23.26 -16.44
CA GLY A 227 16.93 -24.37 -15.56
C GLY A 227 16.96 -24.07 -14.07
N GLU A 228 17.18 -22.80 -13.67
CA GLU A 228 17.21 -22.38 -12.26
C GLU A 228 15.78 -22.19 -11.72
N ASP A 229 15.58 -22.49 -10.44
CA ASP A 229 14.34 -22.15 -9.74
C ASP A 229 14.17 -20.63 -9.69
N CYS A 230 13.03 -20.14 -10.12
CA CYS A 230 12.71 -18.73 -10.14
C CYS A 230 11.23 -18.47 -9.89
N VAL A 231 10.90 -17.25 -9.52
CA VAL A 231 9.53 -16.71 -9.56
C VAL A 231 9.41 -15.72 -10.71
N LYS A 232 8.28 -15.73 -11.39
CA LYS A 232 8.00 -14.87 -12.55
C LYS A 232 6.86 -13.91 -12.26
N PRO A 233 7.11 -12.79 -11.55
CA PRO A 233 6.08 -11.77 -11.33
C PRO A 233 5.51 -11.31 -12.66
N GLN A 234 4.19 -11.28 -12.75
CA GLN A 234 3.52 -10.72 -13.93
C GLN A 234 3.50 -9.21 -13.78
N PHE A 235 4.34 -8.54 -14.55
CA PHE A 235 4.37 -7.07 -14.58
C PHE A 235 3.32 -6.53 -15.54
N LYS A 236 2.64 -5.46 -15.12
CA LYS A 236 1.64 -4.76 -15.91
C LYS A 236 2.01 -3.28 -15.98
N ILE A 237 1.92 -2.72 -17.17
CA ILE A 237 2.29 -1.33 -17.47
C ILE A 237 1.13 -0.35 -17.32
N THR A 238 -0.12 -0.83 -17.32
CA THR A 238 -1.34 0.01 -17.41
C THR A 238 -2.25 -0.03 -16.18
N ASP A 239 -1.92 -0.80 -15.15
CA ASP A 239 -2.82 -1.03 -14.00
C ASP A 239 -2.84 0.11 -12.97
N THR A 240 -1.95 1.08 -13.06
CA THR A 240 -1.88 2.18 -12.09
C THR A 240 -2.19 3.52 -12.72
N VAL A 241 -2.94 4.37 -12.02
CA VAL A 241 -3.24 5.74 -12.46
C VAL A 241 -1.97 6.58 -12.66
N SER A 242 -0.92 6.29 -11.89
CA SER A 242 0.38 6.97 -11.96
C SER A 242 1.31 6.43 -13.06
N PHE A 243 0.87 5.50 -13.88
CA PHE A 243 1.66 4.80 -14.90
C PHE A 243 2.92 4.08 -14.38
N ARG A 244 2.93 3.73 -13.10
CA ARG A 244 3.97 2.87 -12.54
C ARG A 244 3.66 1.42 -12.86
N TYR A 245 4.68 0.59 -12.97
CA TYR A 245 4.48 -0.85 -13.04
C TYR A 245 3.74 -1.35 -11.81
N SER A 246 2.78 -2.23 -12.01
CA SER A 246 2.25 -3.12 -10.99
C SER A 246 2.74 -4.54 -11.22
N SER A 247 2.70 -5.38 -10.19
CA SER A 247 2.98 -6.81 -10.38
C SER A 247 2.08 -7.68 -9.53
N ASN A 248 1.75 -8.87 -10.07
CA ASN A 248 0.98 -9.88 -9.35
C ASN A 248 1.50 -11.28 -9.69
N ALA A 249 0.97 -12.28 -9.05
CA ALA A 249 1.19 -13.70 -9.26
C ALA A 249 2.66 -14.16 -9.43
N PRO A 250 3.59 -13.89 -8.47
CA PRO A 250 3.45 -13.18 -7.22
C PRO A 250 3.70 -11.68 -7.35
N ASN A 251 3.31 -10.87 -6.34
CA ASN A 251 3.69 -9.46 -6.33
C ASN A 251 5.15 -9.30 -5.90
N GLY A 252 6.04 -9.15 -6.88
CA GLY A 252 7.48 -8.96 -6.65
C GLY A 252 7.85 -7.59 -6.08
N GLN A 253 6.96 -6.58 -6.18
CA GLN A 253 7.20 -5.22 -5.68
C GLN A 253 6.85 -5.05 -4.20
N GLN A 254 6.20 -6.04 -3.57
CA GLN A 254 5.81 -5.99 -2.16
C GLN A 254 6.70 -6.82 -1.22
N ILE A 255 7.90 -7.20 -1.67
CA ILE A 255 8.88 -7.84 -0.79
C ILE A 255 9.31 -6.83 0.27
N PRO A 256 9.26 -7.16 1.58
CA PRO A 256 9.57 -6.25 2.65
C PRO A 256 10.93 -5.56 2.48
N SER A 257 10.95 -4.24 2.65
CA SER A 257 12.17 -3.42 2.61
C SER A 257 12.55 -2.86 3.98
N LYS A 258 11.67 -3.00 4.96
CA LYS A 258 11.81 -2.52 6.34
C LYS A 258 11.08 -3.47 7.29
N GLY A 259 11.35 -3.29 8.57
CA GLY A 259 10.71 -4.04 9.65
C GLY A 259 11.53 -5.22 10.12
N GLY A 260 11.21 -5.66 11.29
CA GLY A 260 11.86 -6.77 11.98
C GLY A 260 11.03 -7.21 13.17
N LEU A 261 11.56 -8.16 13.90
CA LEU A 261 11.02 -8.67 15.14
C LEU A 261 12.19 -8.82 16.12
N THR A 262 12.03 -8.34 17.34
CA THR A 262 12.99 -8.54 18.41
C THR A 262 12.45 -9.62 19.33
N LEU A 263 13.24 -10.66 19.54
CA LEU A 263 13.00 -11.68 20.55
C LEU A 263 13.81 -11.34 21.78
N HIS A 264 13.20 -11.33 22.94
CA HIS A 264 13.84 -11.11 24.23
C HIS A 264 13.95 -12.48 24.93
N GLU A 265 15.14 -13.07 24.91
CA GLU A 265 15.47 -14.25 25.74
C GLU A 265 16.18 -13.77 27.00
N ALA A 266 16.17 -14.54 28.10
CA ALA A 266 16.61 -14.09 29.42
C ALA A 266 17.97 -13.38 29.44
N ASP A 267 18.90 -13.75 28.54
CA ASP A 267 20.26 -13.20 28.49
C ASP A 267 20.63 -12.64 27.10
N LYS A 268 19.66 -12.56 26.14
CA LYS A 268 19.99 -12.19 24.76
C LYS A 268 18.80 -11.57 24.04
N GLU A 269 19.07 -10.44 23.40
CA GLU A 269 18.18 -9.90 22.37
C GLU A 269 18.58 -10.40 20.97
N THR A 270 17.62 -10.93 20.23
CA THR A 270 17.83 -11.36 18.86
C THR A 270 16.98 -10.54 17.91
N GLU A 271 17.63 -9.69 17.12
CA GLU A 271 16.95 -8.92 16.07
C GLU A 271 16.80 -9.74 14.79
N ILE A 272 15.55 -9.89 14.33
CA ILE A 272 15.18 -10.57 13.10
C ILE A 272 14.81 -9.52 12.05
N SER A 273 15.67 -9.27 11.08
CA SER A 273 15.37 -8.35 9.98
C SER A 273 14.53 -9.01 8.89
N PHE A 274 13.29 -8.56 8.70
CA PHE A 274 12.41 -9.07 7.65
C PHE A 274 12.97 -8.88 6.23
N PRO A 275 13.59 -7.73 5.87
CA PRO A 275 14.29 -7.60 4.61
C PRO A 275 15.39 -8.64 4.40
N LYS A 276 16.21 -8.91 5.41
CA LYS A 276 17.28 -9.92 5.31
C LYS A 276 16.69 -11.31 5.04
N ILE A 277 15.64 -11.69 5.77
CA ILE A 277 14.99 -13.00 5.60
C ILE A 277 14.32 -13.13 4.23
N THR A 278 13.61 -12.12 3.76
CA THR A 278 12.81 -12.22 2.53
C THR A 278 13.62 -11.95 1.27
N ARG A 279 14.56 -10.99 1.30
CA ARG A 279 15.36 -10.63 0.11
C ARG A 279 16.52 -11.57 -0.13
N ALA A 280 17.06 -12.19 0.93
CA ALA A 280 18.11 -13.22 0.80
C ALA A 280 17.62 -14.49 0.06
N LEU A 281 16.33 -14.64 -0.16
CA LEU A 281 15.79 -15.72 -1.01
C LEU A 281 16.13 -15.54 -2.49
N PHE A 282 16.29 -14.30 -2.93
CA PHE A 282 16.54 -13.99 -4.32
C PHE A 282 18.04 -13.85 -4.56
N LYS A 283 18.53 -14.55 -5.54
CA LYS A 283 19.94 -14.56 -5.93
C LYS A 283 20.10 -14.25 -7.41
N ALA A 284 21.22 -13.71 -7.79
CA ALA A 284 21.53 -13.58 -9.20
C ALA A 284 21.74 -14.97 -9.82
N SER A 285 21.41 -15.13 -11.10
CA SER A 285 21.72 -16.33 -11.85
C SER A 285 23.23 -16.60 -11.85
N LYS A 286 23.65 -17.86 -12.01
CA LYS A 286 25.04 -18.23 -12.06
C LYS A 286 25.80 -17.39 -13.11
N GLY A 287 26.92 -16.78 -12.67
CA GLY A 287 27.72 -15.88 -13.50
C GLY A 287 27.16 -14.47 -13.66
N CYS A 288 26.11 -14.10 -12.91
CA CYS A 288 25.50 -12.77 -12.91
C CYS A 288 25.59 -12.15 -11.52
N VAL A 289 25.38 -10.83 -11.46
CA VAL A 289 25.27 -10.06 -10.22
C VAL A 289 23.98 -9.22 -10.26
N PHE A 290 23.43 -8.87 -9.09
CA PHE A 290 22.37 -7.88 -9.03
C PHE A 290 22.95 -6.47 -9.15
N GLY A 291 22.42 -5.70 -10.10
CA GLY A 291 22.60 -4.25 -10.15
C GLY A 291 21.37 -3.56 -9.51
N LYS A 292 21.60 -2.55 -8.69
CA LYS A 292 20.55 -1.66 -8.20
C LYS A 292 20.79 -0.27 -8.76
N ILE A 293 19.86 0.20 -9.59
CA ILE A 293 19.87 1.53 -10.17
C ILE A 293 18.58 2.21 -9.75
N ASP A 294 18.69 3.45 -9.25
CA ASP A 294 17.54 4.23 -8.80
C ASP A 294 17.75 5.70 -9.16
N TYR A 295 16.68 6.38 -9.54
CA TYR A 295 16.72 7.81 -9.77
C TYR A 295 16.66 8.56 -8.43
N GLY A 296 17.62 9.43 -8.18
CA GLY A 296 17.60 10.29 -6.99
C GLY A 296 16.48 11.31 -7.06
N GLN A 297 15.44 11.16 -6.20
CA GLN A 297 14.36 12.12 -6.00
C GLN A 297 13.61 12.52 -7.29
N ILE A 298 13.33 11.57 -8.18
CA ILE A 298 12.77 11.82 -9.50
C ILE A 298 11.46 12.63 -9.46
N GLU A 299 10.57 12.33 -8.51
CA GLU A 299 9.30 13.03 -8.37
C GLU A 299 9.50 14.52 -8.12
N TYR A 300 10.40 14.88 -7.20
CA TYR A 300 10.67 16.30 -6.90
C TYR A 300 11.37 17.02 -8.05
N ARG A 301 12.30 16.36 -8.73
CA ARG A 301 12.93 16.92 -9.93
C ARG A 301 11.91 17.22 -11.03
N LEU A 302 10.93 16.33 -11.21
CA LEU A 302 9.85 16.56 -12.16
C LEU A 302 8.93 17.70 -11.71
N ILE A 303 8.53 17.74 -10.43
CA ILE A 303 7.71 18.84 -9.87
C ILE A 303 8.43 20.17 -10.06
N CYS A 304 9.70 20.28 -9.66
CA CYS A 304 10.49 21.49 -9.82
C CYS A 304 10.67 21.90 -11.29
N ASN A 305 10.73 20.92 -12.20
CA ASN A 305 10.87 21.21 -13.63
C ASN A 305 9.60 21.80 -14.25
N ILE A 306 8.42 21.42 -13.76
CA ILE A 306 7.13 21.92 -14.26
C ILE A 306 6.59 23.10 -13.44
N ALA A 307 7.12 23.34 -12.24
CA ALA A 307 6.72 24.44 -11.39
C ALA A 307 6.99 25.81 -12.06
N CYS A 308 6.00 26.69 -11.97
CA CYS A 308 6.08 28.05 -12.51
C CYS A 308 6.49 29.07 -11.43
N GLY A 309 6.91 30.26 -11.86
CA GLY A 309 7.26 31.38 -10.97
C GLY A 309 8.68 31.29 -10.40
N GLU A 310 9.04 32.33 -9.63
CA GLU A 310 10.39 32.52 -9.09
C GLU A 310 10.88 31.37 -8.22
N SER A 311 10.01 30.82 -7.37
CA SER A 311 10.36 29.67 -6.51
C SER A 311 10.72 28.42 -7.32
N GLY A 312 10.01 28.17 -8.42
CA GLY A 312 10.32 27.06 -9.33
C GLY A 312 11.66 27.27 -10.04
N GLU A 313 11.96 28.48 -10.46
CA GLU A 313 13.24 28.84 -11.07
C GLU A 313 14.40 28.70 -10.10
N GLU A 314 14.22 29.17 -8.88
CA GLU A 314 15.23 29.06 -7.81
C GLU A 314 15.59 27.60 -7.52
N VAL A 315 14.61 26.73 -7.34
CA VAL A 315 14.90 25.31 -7.06
C VAL A 315 15.53 24.61 -8.27
N ARG A 316 15.13 24.95 -9.51
CA ARG A 316 15.81 24.45 -10.72
C ARG A 316 17.26 24.89 -10.76
N ARG A 317 17.55 26.15 -10.42
CA ARG A 317 18.91 26.69 -10.33
C ARG A 317 19.74 25.91 -9.30
N GLN A 318 19.20 25.70 -8.12
CA GLN A 318 19.87 24.92 -7.06
C GLN A 318 20.18 23.50 -7.50
N TYR A 319 19.26 22.80 -8.20
CA TYR A 319 19.54 21.48 -8.76
C TYR A 319 20.57 21.51 -9.89
N ALA A 320 20.66 22.60 -10.66
CA ALA A 320 21.68 22.76 -11.70
C ALA A 320 23.07 22.97 -11.09
N GLU A 321 23.15 23.77 -10.02
CA GLU A 321 24.39 24.04 -9.28
C GLU A 321 24.85 22.83 -8.44
N ASN A 322 23.88 22.12 -7.81
CA ASN A 322 24.15 20.92 -7.01
C ASN A 322 23.21 19.76 -7.42
N PRO A 323 23.56 18.94 -8.42
CA PRO A 323 22.77 17.80 -8.85
C PRO A 323 22.47 16.76 -7.76
N HIS A 324 23.22 16.78 -6.66
CA HIS A 324 23.05 15.89 -5.51
C HIS A 324 22.31 16.54 -4.34
N MET A 325 21.70 17.72 -4.53
CA MET A 325 20.91 18.39 -3.50
C MET A 325 19.88 17.45 -2.88
N ASP A 326 19.84 17.39 -1.55
CA ASP A 326 18.80 16.67 -0.82
C ASP A 326 17.58 17.57 -0.62
N PHE A 327 16.58 17.42 -1.47
CA PHE A 327 15.34 18.16 -1.40
C PHE A 327 14.64 18.07 -0.04
N HIS A 328 14.73 16.92 0.62
CA HIS A 328 14.10 16.78 1.95
C HIS A 328 14.83 17.58 3.01
N GLN A 329 16.16 17.73 2.89
CA GLN A 329 16.92 18.63 3.75
C GLN A 329 16.56 20.09 3.47
N TYR A 330 16.41 20.46 2.22
CA TYR A 330 15.94 21.80 1.85
C TYR A 330 14.58 22.12 2.51
N VAL A 331 13.63 21.18 2.49
CA VAL A 331 12.34 21.37 3.20
C VAL A 331 12.50 21.43 4.72
N VAL A 332 13.44 20.67 5.31
CA VAL A 332 13.78 20.81 6.74
C VAL A 332 14.23 22.24 7.05
N ASP A 333 15.12 22.77 6.25
CA ASP A 333 15.69 24.11 6.44
C ASP A 333 14.62 25.22 6.30
N LEU A 334 13.63 25.00 5.42
CA LEU A 334 12.50 25.94 5.25
C LEU A 334 11.46 25.88 6.36
N THR A 335 11.18 24.69 6.88
CA THR A 335 10.02 24.47 7.77
C THR A 335 10.40 24.19 9.23
N GLY A 336 11.67 23.96 9.52
CA GLY A 336 12.16 23.55 10.82
C GLY A 336 11.70 22.16 11.28
N LEU A 337 11.07 21.37 10.39
CA LEU A 337 10.59 20.03 10.69
C LEU A 337 11.74 19.02 10.77
N SER A 338 11.55 17.93 11.53
CA SER A 338 12.47 16.80 11.40
C SER A 338 12.42 16.21 9.97
N ARG A 339 13.51 15.64 9.50
CA ARG A 339 13.63 15.07 8.14
C ARG A 339 12.54 14.03 7.81
N LYS A 340 12.09 13.27 8.80
CA LYS A 340 10.98 12.31 8.67
C LYS A 340 9.67 13.02 8.35
N TYR A 341 9.36 14.10 9.08
CA TYR A 341 8.15 14.89 8.86
C TYR A 341 8.23 15.71 7.56
N ALA A 342 9.34 16.37 7.30
CA ALA A 342 9.57 17.10 6.06
C ALA A 342 9.35 16.22 4.82
N LYS A 343 9.91 15.01 4.81
CA LYS A 343 9.72 14.03 3.73
C LYS A 343 8.26 13.65 3.54
N ASN A 344 7.57 13.28 4.63
CA ASN A 344 6.17 12.82 4.54
C ASN A 344 5.22 13.96 4.14
N MET A 345 5.48 15.17 4.65
CA MET A 345 4.72 16.36 4.31
C MET A 345 4.89 16.73 2.85
N SER A 346 6.14 16.83 2.37
CA SER A 346 6.42 17.18 0.96
C SER A 346 5.73 16.22 -0.01
N PHE A 347 5.81 14.92 0.23
CA PHE A 347 5.07 13.93 -0.55
C PHE A 347 3.56 14.13 -0.44
N GLY A 348 3.06 14.29 0.78
CA GLY A 348 1.63 14.50 1.00
C GLY A 348 1.09 15.70 0.23
N VAL A 349 1.73 16.85 0.35
CA VAL A 349 1.35 18.09 -0.35
C VAL A 349 1.43 17.91 -1.86
N SER A 350 2.51 17.33 -2.38
CA SER A 350 2.69 17.05 -3.82
C SER A 350 1.59 16.15 -4.40
N PHE A 351 0.94 15.34 -3.57
CA PHE A 351 -0.18 14.47 -3.94
C PHE A 351 -1.55 14.99 -3.45
N GLY A 352 -1.65 16.27 -3.08
CA GLY A 352 -2.92 16.92 -2.75
C GLY A 352 -3.41 16.70 -1.32
N MET A 353 -2.52 16.44 -0.37
CA MET A 353 -2.89 16.35 1.05
C MET A 353 -3.31 17.74 1.57
N GLY A 354 -4.58 17.86 1.96
CA GLY A 354 -5.09 19.06 2.59
C GLY A 354 -4.78 19.16 4.09
N LEU A 355 -4.99 20.35 4.67
CA LEU A 355 -4.71 20.67 6.08
C LEU A 355 -5.32 19.68 7.09
N PRO A 356 -6.61 19.24 6.97
CA PRO A 356 -7.16 18.27 7.91
C PRO A 356 -6.42 16.93 7.92
N SER A 357 -6.05 16.46 6.72
CA SER A 357 -5.26 15.23 6.60
C SER A 357 -3.83 15.40 7.11
N MET A 358 -3.26 16.59 6.96
CA MET A 358 -1.94 16.93 7.51
C MET A 358 -1.99 16.91 9.03
N ALA A 359 -2.94 17.61 9.64
CA ALA A 359 -3.14 17.63 11.08
C ALA A 359 -3.33 16.20 11.65
N GLU A 360 -4.18 15.37 11.03
CA GLU A 360 -4.43 14.00 11.46
C GLU A 360 -3.20 13.10 11.31
N ASN A 361 -2.51 13.14 10.17
CA ASN A 361 -1.37 12.26 9.89
C ASN A 361 -0.14 12.56 10.75
N PHE A 362 0.03 13.82 11.16
CA PHE A 362 1.20 14.26 11.93
C PHE A 362 0.88 14.49 13.42
N GLY A 363 -0.40 14.40 13.82
CA GLY A 363 -0.84 14.67 15.19
C GLY A 363 -0.72 16.15 15.56
N TRP A 364 -0.88 17.05 14.60
CA TRP A 364 -0.82 18.51 14.79
C TRP A 364 -2.21 19.10 15.00
N THR A 365 -2.22 20.33 15.58
CA THR A 365 -3.42 21.16 15.54
C THR A 365 -3.64 21.72 14.12
N MET A 366 -4.84 22.22 13.83
CA MET A 366 -5.11 22.84 12.53
C MET A 366 -4.24 24.06 12.28
N GLU A 367 -4.05 24.89 13.32
CA GLU A 367 -3.20 26.09 13.28
C GLU A 367 -1.76 25.72 12.94
N LYS A 368 -1.23 24.64 13.55
CA LYS A 368 0.13 24.16 13.24
C LYS A 368 0.25 23.60 11.84
N ALA A 369 -0.77 22.90 11.36
CA ALA A 369 -0.81 22.40 10.00
C ALA A 369 -0.84 23.54 8.98
N GLU A 370 -1.58 24.61 9.26
CA GLU A 370 -1.68 25.81 8.43
C GLU A 370 -0.34 26.56 8.41
N GLU A 371 0.25 26.86 9.58
CA GLU A 371 1.57 27.50 9.68
C GLU A 371 2.66 26.79 8.84
N ILE A 372 2.74 25.47 8.97
CA ILE A 372 3.74 24.68 8.26
C ILE A 372 3.42 24.61 6.74
N SER A 373 2.15 24.52 6.38
CA SER A 373 1.72 24.53 4.98
C SER A 373 2.05 25.87 4.32
N GLU A 374 1.80 27.00 4.99
CA GLU A 374 2.15 28.32 4.50
C GLU A 374 3.66 28.50 4.36
N ALA A 375 4.46 28.07 5.36
CA ALA A 375 5.91 28.09 5.27
C ALA A 375 6.44 27.29 4.07
N TYR A 376 5.83 26.13 3.81
CA TYR A 376 6.17 25.34 2.64
C TYR A 376 5.81 26.03 1.32
N HIS A 377 4.56 26.48 1.17
CA HIS A 377 4.08 27.10 -0.07
C HIS A 377 4.66 28.49 -0.34
N ARG A 378 5.19 29.16 0.65
CA ARG A 378 5.92 30.45 0.45
C ARG A 378 7.18 30.28 -0.41
N HIS A 379 7.80 29.11 -0.35
CA HIS A 379 9.05 28.79 -1.05
C HIS A 379 8.88 27.69 -2.11
N MET A 380 7.71 27.02 -2.12
CA MET A 380 7.36 25.98 -3.07
C MET A 380 6.00 26.29 -3.68
N PRO A 381 5.93 26.48 -4.99
CA PRO A 381 4.69 26.77 -5.70
C PRO A 381 3.70 25.62 -5.69
#